data_8914ec40744a19a5d907c47dd71d2cb6
#
_entry.id   8914ec40744a19a5d907c47dd71d2cb6
#
_cell.length_a   1.000
_cell.length_b   1.000
_cell.length_c   1.000
_cell.angle_alpha   90.00
_cell.angle_beta   90.00
_cell.angle_gamma   90.00
#
_symmetry.space_group_name_H-M   'P 1'
#
loop_
_entity.id
_entity.type
_entity.pdbx_description
1 polymer ?
#
loop_
_entity_poly.entity_id
_entity_poly.type
_entity_poly.pdbx_seq_one_letter_code
_entity_poly.pdbx_strand_id
1 'polypeptide(L)'
;MKKNKIKNTGLEVTELSFGTSSLGSMPDTYGYEVPEERAQDTLKRFFQGPVNLLDTSRNYAMGESEKRIGRAIKENGGWPSNFILSTKIDRNMETLVLDKSRTCLLYTSPSP
;
A
#
# COMPACT_ATOMS: atom_id res chain seq x y z
N MET A 1 -14.19 -10.49 -10.43
CA MET A 1 -14.68 -9.20 -9.91
C MET A 1 -14.66 -8.15 -11.01
N LYS A 2 -15.68 -7.34 -11.05
CA LYS A 2 -15.79 -6.28 -12.05
C LYS A 2 -14.69 -5.24 -11.87
N LYS A 3 -14.14 -4.76 -12.99
CA LYS A 3 -13.13 -3.70 -13.01
C LYS A 3 -13.66 -2.48 -13.76
N ASN A 4 -13.27 -1.31 -13.30
CA ASN A 4 -13.60 -0.04 -13.92
C ASN A 4 -12.32 0.65 -14.38
N LYS A 5 -12.39 1.35 -15.48
CA LYS A 5 -11.25 2.12 -15.99
C LYS A 5 -11.15 3.46 -15.26
N ILE A 6 -9.95 3.80 -14.85
CA ILE A 6 -9.67 5.16 -14.38
C ILE A 6 -9.42 6.01 -15.63
N LYS A 7 -10.27 7.00 -15.82
CA LYS A 7 -10.30 7.84 -17.01
C LYS A 7 -8.92 8.43 -17.33
N ASN A 8 -8.49 8.31 -18.58
CA ASN A 8 -7.26 8.88 -19.13
C ASN A 8 -5.95 8.31 -18.56
N THR A 9 -5.99 7.16 -17.88
CA THR A 9 -4.79 6.56 -17.29
C THR A 9 -4.43 5.21 -17.87
N GLY A 10 -5.36 4.55 -18.56
CA GLY A 10 -5.16 3.17 -19.01
C GLY A 10 -5.25 2.13 -17.90
N LEU A 11 -5.49 2.55 -16.66
CA LEU A 11 -5.57 1.64 -15.53
C LEU A 11 -6.98 1.09 -15.36
N GLU A 12 -7.06 -0.19 -15.02
CA GLU A 12 -8.31 -0.84 -14.65
C GLU A 12 -8.24 -1.29 -13.20
N VAL A 13 -9.19 -0.84 -12.39
CA VAL A 13 -9.25 -1.12 -10.95
C VAL A 13 -10.51 -1.88 -10.60
N THR A 14 -10.41 -2.77 -9.64
CA THR A 14 -11.59 -3.49 -9.12
C THR A 14 -12.51 -2.53 -8.37
N GLU A 15 -13.80 -2.90 -8.28
CA GLU A 15 -14.80 -2.10 -7.56
C GLU A 15 -14.46 -1.94 -6.08
N LEU A 16 -13.77 -2.92 -5.51
CA LEU A 16 -13.27 -2.88 -4.14
C LEU A 16 -11.78 -2.60 -4.14
N SER A 17 -11.32 -1.89 -3.13
CA SER A 17 -9.90 -1.69 -2.87
C SER A 17 -9.56 -2.20 -1.48
N PHE A 18 -8.30 -2.51 -1.28
CA PHE A 18 -7.78 -2.97 0.00
C PHE A 18 -7.03 -1.84 0.69
N GLY A 19 -7.57 -1.36 1.81
CA GLY A 19 -6.93 -0.31 2.59
C GLY A 19 -5.91 -0.87 3.57
N THR A 20 -4.85 -0.13 3.83
CA THR A 20 -3.73 -0.60 4.65
C THR A 20 -3.42 0.28 5.85
N SER A 21 -4.37 1.09 6.31
CA SER A 21 -4.13 1.98 7.43
C SER A 21 -3.76 1.24 8.73
N SER A 22 -4.30 0.05 8.94
CA SER A 22 -3.98 -0.78 10.12
C SER A 22 -2.82 -1.73 9.92
N LEU A 23 -2.36 -1.91 8.68
CA LEU A 23 -1.39 -2.94 8.33
C LEU A 23 -0.04 -2.80 9.03
N GLY A 24 0.35 -1.56 9.34
CA GLY A 24 1.63 -1.28 10.00
C GLY A 24 1.60 -1.44 11.51
N SER A 25 0.50 -1.88 12.08
CA SER A 25 0.23 -1.98 13.52
C SER A 25 -0.02 -0.61 14.16
N MET A 26 -1.27 -0.36 14.51
CA MET A 26 -1.68 0.87 15.21
C MET A 26 -2.63 0.52 16.35
N PRO A 27 -2.10 -0.11 17.42
CA PRO A 27 -2.96 -0.62 18.51
C PRO A 27 -3.71 0.47 19.24
N ASP A 28 -3.15 1.67 19.34
CA ASP A 28 -3.83 2.80 20.00
C ASP A 28 -5.03 3.30 19.20
N THR A 29 -5.02 3.09 17.90
CA THR A 29 -6.12 3.53 17.02
C THR A 29 -7.17 2.44 16.82
N TYR A 30 -6.72 1.20 16.58
CA TYR A 30 -7.61 0.10 16.19
C TYR A 30 -7.85 -0.92 17.30
N GLY A 31 -7.13 -0.83 18.42
CA GLY A 31 -7.34 -1.70 19.56
C GLY A 31 -6.70 -3.08 19.46
N TYR A 32 -5.86 -3.32 18.44
CA TYR A 32 -5.14 -4.59 18.29
C TYR A 32 -3.80 -4.37 17.59
N GLU A 33 -2.88 -5.26 17.84
CA GLU A 33 -1.58 -5.26 17.19
C GLU A 33 -1.62 -6.10 15.92
N VAL A 34 -0.80 -5.72 14.93
CA VAL A 34 -0.59 -6.49 13.71
C VAL A 34 0.90 -6.83 13.61
N PRO A 35 1.30 -8.05 13.99
CA PRO A 35 2.69 -8.48 13.83
C PRO A 35 3.10 -8.50 12.35
N GLU A 36 4.40 -8.38 12.08
CA GLU A 36 4.94 -8.40 10.71
C GLU A 36 4.49 -9.63 9.94
N GLU A 37 4.54 -10.80 10.58
CA GLU A 37 4.13 -12.05 9.96
C GLU A 37 2.68 -12.03 9.48
N ARG A 38 1.78 -11.51 10.32
CA ARG A 38 0.36 -11.39 9.95
C ARG A 38 0.18 -10.42 8.79
N ALA A 39 0.90 -9.30 8.80
CA ALA A 39 0.84 -8.34 7.72
C ALA A 39 1.32 -8.96 6.40
N GLN A 40 2.42 -9.71 6.42
CA GLN A 40 2.93 -10.37 5.24
C GLN A 40 1.97 -11.44 4.71
N ASP A 41 1.36 -12.23 5.59
CA ASP A 41 0.36 -13.22 5.19
C ASP A 41 -0.87 -12.55 4.56
N THR A 42 -1.29 -11.43 5.11
CA THR A 42 -2.41 -10.64 4.58
C THR A 42 -2.10 -10.15 3.17
N LEU A 43 -0.91 -9.61 2.96
CA LEU A 43 -0.49 -9.12 1.65
C LEU A 43 -0.34 -10.24 0.63
N LYS A 44 0.18 -11.40 1.04
CA LYS A 44 0.22 -12.57 0.18
C LYS A 44 -1.17 -12.96 -0.30
N ARG A 45 -2.13 -13.01 0.60
CA ARG A 45 -3.52 -13.32 0.25
C ARG A 45 -4.11 -12.27 -0.67
N PHE A 46 -3.81 -11.00 -0.42
CA PHE A 46 -4.24 -9.93 -1.30
C PHE A 46 -3.73 -10.15 -2.73
N PHE A 47 -2.44 -10.45 -2.90
CA PHE A 47 -1.86 -10.67 -4.23
C PHE A 47 -2.42 -11.91 -4.95
N GLN A 48 -2.99 -12.84 -4.22
CA GLN A 48 -3.62 -14.04 -4.78
C GLN A 48 -5.11 -13.86 -5.04
N GLY A 49 -5.69 -12.78 -4.55
CA GLY A 49 -7.12 -12.54 -4.61
C GLY A 49 -7.55 -11.72 -5.82
N PRO A 50 -8.87 -11.49 -5.94
CA PRO A 50 -9.44 -10.79 -7.11
C PRO A 50 -9.33 -9.27 -7.05
N VAL A 51 -9.07 -8.68 -5.87
CA VAL A 51 -8.93 -7.23 -5.71
C VAL A 51 -7.54 -6.82 -6.18
N ASN A 52 -7.46 -5.79 -7.02
CA ASN A 52 -6.18 -5.37 -7.60
C ASN A 52 -5.72 -3.99 -7.17
N LEU A 53 -6.48 -3.29 -6.35
CA LEU A 53 -6.13 -1.93 -5.89
C LEU A 53 -5.79 -1.95 -4.42
N LEU A 54 -4.55 -1.60 -4.10
CA LEU A 54 -4.04 -1.48 -2.75
C LEU A 54 -3.87 0.00 -2.42
N ASP A 55 -4.58 0.48 -1.41
CA ASP A 55 -4.47 1.88 -0.99
C ASP A 55 -3.67 2.00 0.30
N THR A 56 -2.68 2.87 0.29
CA THR A 56 -1.82 3.13 1.43
C THR A 56 -1.52 4.62 1.56
N SER A 57 -0.73 4.97 2.55
CA SER A 57 -0.24 6.33 2.77
C SER A 57 1.11 6.28 3.46
N ARG A 58 1.94 7.24 3.13
CA ARG A 58 3.22 7.44 3.80
C ARG A 58 3.10 7.50 5.33
N ASN A 59 2.02 8.08 5.83
CA ASN A 59 1.84 8.27 7.28
C ASN A 59 1.10 7.15 7.98
N TYR A 60 0.62 6.13 7.27
CA TYR A 60 -0.03 5.00 7.93
C TYR A 60 0.99 4.26 8.80
N ALA A 61 0.70 4.21 10.12
CA ALA A 61 1.59 3.64 11.12
C ALA A 61 3.01 4.22 11.03
N MET A 62 3.13 5.54 10.86
CA MET A 62 4.41 6.24 10.77
C MET A 62 5.31 5.72 9.64
N GLY A 63 4.70 5.26 8.54
CA GLY A 63 5.40 4.72 7.38
C GLY A 63 5.56 3.22 7.38
N GLU A 64 5.20 2.54 8.44
CA GLU A 64 5.38 1.08 8.54
C GLU A 64 4.52 0.31 7.55
N SER A 65 3.31 0.82 7.24
CA SER A 65 2.45 0.16 6.24
C SER A 65 3.13 0.12 4.87
N GLU A 66 3.68 1.23 4.40
CA GLU A 66 4.41 1.24 3.12
C GLU A 66 5.64 0.33 3.15
N LYS A 67 6.37 0.31 4.26
CA LYS A 67 7.55 -0.56 4.39
C LYS A 67 7.18 -2.03 4.31
N ARG A 68 6.09 -2.43 4.96
CA ARG A 68 5.61 -3.80 4.92
C ARG A 68 5.16 -4.21 3.52
N ILE A 69 4.49 -3.30 2.80
CA ILE A 69 4.13 -3.52 1.40
C ILE A 69 5.39 -3.69 0.55
N GLY A 70 6.39 -2.85 0.75
CA GLY A 70 7.66 -2.95 0.03
C GLY A 70 8.35 -4.30 0.25
N ARG A 71 8.36 -4.79 1.49
CA ARG A 71 8.92 -6.10 1.79
C ARG A 71 8.16 -7.23 1.11
N ALA A 72 6.82 -7.15 1.09
CA ALA A 72 5.99 -8.14 0.43
C ALA A 72 6.24 -8.19 -1.07
N ILE A 73 6.39 -7.04 -1.70
CA ILE A 73 6.69 -6.95 -3.13
C ILE A 73 8.05 -7.58 -3.43
N LYS A 74 9.05 -7.31 -2.60
CA LYS A 74 10.37 -7.95 -2.74
C LYS A 74 10.30 -9.46 -2.63
N GLU A 75 9.59 -9.97 -1.65
CA GLU A 75 9.42 -11.42 -1.48
C GLU A 75 8.66 -12.06 -2.63
N ASN A 76 7.75 -11.31 -3.25
CA ASN A 76 7.02 -11.80 -4.42
C ASN A 76 7.89 -11.83 -5.69
N GLY A 77 9.11 -11.32 -5.63
CA GLY A 77 9.99 -11.24 -6.79
C GLY A 77 9.77 -10.02 -7.66
N GLY A 78 9.04 -9.04 -7.17
CA GLY A 78 8.74 -7.80 -7.85
C GLY A 78 7.26 -7.46 -7.80
N TRP A 79 6.89 -6.39 -8.48
CA TRP A 79 5.51 -5.92 -8.52
C TRP A 79 4.62 -6.93 -9.24
N PRO A 80 3.51 -7.38 -8.61
CA PRO A 80 2.61 -8.31 -9.28
C PRO A 80 1.93 -7.67 -10.48
N SER A 81 1.79 -8.45 -11.54
CA SER A 81 1.14 -8.01 -12.77
C SER A 81 -0.33 -7.63 -12.51
N ASN A 82 -0.79 -6.53 -13.10
CA ASN A 82 -2.17 -6.05 -13.01
C ASN A 82 -2.59 -5.51 -11.64
N PHE A 83 -1.67 -5.39 -10.69
CA PHE A 83 -1.96 -4.76 -9.41
C PHE A 83 -1.58 -3.28 -9.44
N ILE A 84 -2.36 -2.49 -8.70
CA ILE A 84 -2.21 -1.03 -8.68
C ILE A 84 -2.05 -0.59 -7.24
N LEU A 85 -1.03 0.22 -6.99
CA LEU A 85 -0.77 0.81 -5.68
C LEU A 85 -1.14 2.29 -5.72
N SER A 86 -2.02 2.68 -4.82
CA SER A 86 -2.35 4.07 -4.58
C SER A 86 -1.73 4.49 -3.25
N THR A 87 -0.98 5.58 -3.26
CA THR A 87 -0.44 6.15 -2.03
C THR A 87 -0.59 7.67 -2.07
N LYS A 88 -0.14 8.31 -1.01
CA LYS A 88 -0.32 9.75 -0.83
C LYS A 88 1.01 10.44 -0.58
N ILE A 89 1.15 11.63 -1.14
CA ILE A 89 2.22 12.54 -0.77
C ILE A 89 1.73 13.25 0.49
N ASP A 90 2.45 13.07 1.57
CA ASP A 90 1.97 13.51 2.87
C ASP A 90 2.96 14.48 3.52
N ARG A 91 2.55 15.05 4.64
CA ARG A 91 3.37 16.00 5.36
C ARG A 91 4.48 15.31 6.12
N ASN A 92 5.59 16.02 6.27
CA ASN A 92 6.59 15.64 7.26
C ASN A 92 5.96 15.84 8.64
N MET A 93 5.96 14.81 9.48
CA MET A 93 5.27 14.85 10.77
C MET A 93 5.91 15.82 11.77
N GLU A 94 7.17 16.17 11.60
CA GLU A 94 7.87 17.13 12.46
C GLU A 94 7.60 18.57 12.03
N THR A 95 7.68 18.84 10.72
CA THR A 95 7.57 20.18 10.18
C THR A 95 6.17 20.54 9.70
N LEU A 96 5.30 19.53 9.51
CA LEU A 96 3.95 19.65 8.94
C LEU A 96 3.95 20.24 7.53
N VAL A 97 5.06 20.18 6.84
CA VAL A 97 5.21 20.63 5.45
C VAL A 97 5.13 19.42 4.53
N LEU A 98 4.49 19.60 3.38
CA LEU A 98 4.37 18.55 2.37
C LEU A 98 5.77 18.09 1.94
N ASP A 99 6.03 16.80 2.06
CA ASP A 99 7.35 16.23 1.79
C ASP A 99 7.27 15.17 0.72
N LYS A 100 7.60 15.57 -0.50
CA LYS A 100 7.58 14.67 -1.67
C LYS A 100 8.78 13.71 -1.67
N SER A 101 9.87 14.09 -1.03
CA SER A 101 11.14 13.34 -1.10
C SER A 101 11.09 12.03 -0.33
N ARG A 102 10.16 11.86 0.60
CA ARG A 102 10.10 10.71 1.51
C ARG A 102 8.96 9.74 1.20
N THR A 103 8.40 9.83 0.02
CA THR A 103 7.41 8.86 -0.41
C THR A 103 8.10 7.54 -0.71
N CYS A 104 7.69 6.49 0.00
CA CYS A 104 8.35 5.18 -0.10
C CYS A 104 8.04 4.42 -1.40
N LEU A 105 7.32 5.00 -2.31
CA LEU A 105 6.99 4.40 -3.59
C LEU A 105 8.17 4.18 -4.52
N LEU A 106 9.25 4.92 -4.34
CA LEU A 106 10.35 4.92 -5.30
C LEU A 106 10.97 3.54 -5.54
N TYR A 107 10.89 2.66 -4.55
CA TYR A 107 11.42 1.30 -4.70
C TYR A 107 10.34 0.23 -4.79
N THR A 108 9.07 0.61 -4.71
CA THR A 108 7.94 -0.31 -4.86
C THR A 108 7.23 -0.13 -6.19
N SER A 109 7.35 1.05 -6.81
CA SER A 109 6.77 1.30 -8.11
C SER A 109 7.57 0.59 -9.20
N PRO A 110 6.90 0.01 -10.20
CA PRO A 110 7.61 -0.41 -11.38
C PRO A 110 8.22 0.80 -12.05
N SER A 111 9.39 0.63 -12.63
CA SER A 111 9.99 1.71 -13.39
C SER A 111 9.04 2.15 -14.52
N PRO A 112 8.88 3.43 -14.73
CA PRO A 112 8.09 3.92 -15.84
C PRO A 112 8.61 3.46 -17.19
#